data_b9fa741dac4a4c72ac1af378602325ea
#
_entry.id   b9fa741dac4a4c72ac1af378602325ea
#
_cell.length_a   1.000
_cell.length_b   1.000
_cell.length_c   1.000
_cell.angle_alpha   90.00
_cell.angle_beta   90.00
_cell.angle_gamma   90.00
#
_symmetry.space_group_name_H-M   'P 1'
#
loop_
_entity.id
_entity.type
_entity.pdbx_description
1 polymer ?
#
loop_
_entity_poly.entity_id
_entity_poly.type
_entity_poly.pdbx_seq_one_letter_code
_entity_poly.pdbx_strand_id
1 'polypeptide(L)'
;VKLLDTLNEAQLAAVTNIHGPTMIIAGPGSGKTRVLTFRVAYLMHSGIDPFSILALTFTNKAAREMKNRIEQLYGTDARNLWMGTFHSVFSRILRSEADKLGYPSNFTIYDSEDAKNLLKTIVKEMGLNDKLYKPGYVLYRISLCKNNLIGPEAYAVNTDLISEDEGNGRPKMAEVYKNYTKRCFRAGAMDFDDLLLKTHELLERFPDVLYKYQHRFKYVMIDEFQDTNFLQYSIVKRIADVFQNIAVVGDDAQSIYAFRGASIANILNFEKDFPEVKTFR
;
A
#
# COMPACT_ATOMS: atom_id res chain seq x y z
N VAL A 1 -9.00 31.57 -9.27
CA VAL A 1 -9.38 30.41 -10.06
C VAL A 1 -10.68 29.83 -9.49
N LYS A 2 -11.70 29.66 -10.33
CA LYS A 2 -13.05 29.18 -9.93
C LYS A 2 -12.99 27.87 -9.13
N LEU A 3 -12.02 27.01 -9.43
CA LEU A 3 -11.80 25.74 -8.74
C LEU A 3 -11.73 25.91 -7.21
N LEU A 4 -11.13 26.98 -6.73
CA LEU A 4 -10.83 27.19 -5.31
C LEU A 4 -11.93 27.97 -4.57
N ASP A 5 -12.90 28.53 -5.29
CA ASP A 5 -13.90 29.45 -4.73
C ASP A 5 -14.83 28.82 -3.70
N THR A 6 -15.02 27.48 -3.76
CA THR A 6 -15.91 26.76 -2.85
C THR A 6 -15.21 26.26 -1.59
N LEU A 7 -13.91 26.48 -1.47
CA LEU A 7 -13.12 26.01 -0.32
C LEU A 7 -13.08 27.06 0.78
N ASN A 8 -13.16 26.61 2.03
CA ASN A 8 -12.91 27.49 3.16
C ASN A 8 -11.41 27.78 3.29
N GLU A 9 -11.04 28.68 4.19
CA GLU A 9 -9.65 29.12 4.37
C GLU A 9 -8.71 27.96 4.70
N ALA A 10 -9.09 27.07 5.62
CA ALA A 10 -8.27 25.94 6.01
C ALA A 10 -8.11 24.93 4.86
N GLN A 11 -9.19 24.66 4.13
CA GLN A 11 -9.14 23.78 2.97
C GLN A 11 -8.27 24.37 1.85
N LEU A 12 -8.42 25.67 1.62
CA LEU A 12 -7.63 26.38 0.60
C LEU A 12 -6.13 26.29 0.90
N ALA A 13 -5.74 26.48 2.15
CA ALA A 13 -4.34 26.37 2.58
C ALA A 13 -3.79 24.95 2.31
N ALA A 14 -4.55 23.93 2.67
CA ALA A 14 -4.16 22.53 2.46
C ALA A 14 -4.09 22.15 0.98
N VAL A 15 -5.00 22.66 0.16
CA VAL A 15 -5.04 22.38 -1.28
C VAL A 15 -3.88 23.03 -2.02
N THR A 16 -3.54 24.25 -1.67
CA THR A 16 -2.53 25.05 -2.41
C THR A 16 -1.08 24.79 -1.96
N ASN A 17 -0.86 24.14 -0.82
CA ASN A 17 0.47 23.77 -0.36
C ASN A 17 0.97 22.52 -1.06
N ILE A 18 1.43 22.64 -2.29
CA ILE A 18 1.74 21.50 -3.17
C ILE A 18 3.19 21.04 -3.12
N HIS A 19 4.09 21.83 -2.56
CA HIS A 19 5.52 21.50 -2.48
C HIS A 19 5.91 20.98 -1.11
N GLY A 20 6.72 19.94 -1.11
CA GLY A 20 7.22 19.31 0.11
C GLY A 20 6.19 18.40 0.79
N PRO A 21 6.62 17.73 1.88
CA PRO A 21 5.74 16.82 2.60
C PRO A 21 4.61 17.60 3.29
N THR A 22 3.41 17.03 3.20
CA THR A 22 2.19 17.64 3.72
C THR A 22 1.37 16.60 4.47
N MET A 23 0.87 16.95 5.64
CA MET A 23 -0.04 16.12 6.41
C MET A 23 -1.36 16.88 6.64
N ILE A 24 -2.45 16.27 6.24
CA ILE A 24 -3.79 16.82 6.42
C ILE A 24 -4.55 15.93 7.39
N ILE A 25 -4.83 16.47 8.56
CA ILE A 25 -5.51 15.74 9.63
C ILE A 25 -6.84 16.43 9.89
N ALA A 26 -7.91 15.64 9.86
CA ALA A 26 -9.26 16.15 10.07
C ALA A 26 -10.14 15.09 10.68
N GLY A 27 -11.20 15.53 11.38
CA GLY A 27 -12.19 14.62 11.95
C GLY A 27 -13.11 14.03 10.89
N PRO A 28 -13.89 13.00 11.25
CA PRO A 28 -14.91 12.44 10.38
C PRO A 28 -15.88 13.51 9.89
N GLY A 29 -16.22 13.49 8.60
CA GLY A 29 -17.16 14.44 8.03
C GLY A 29 -16.62 15.84 7.73
N SER A 30 -15.31 16.05 7.89
CA SER A 30 -14.67 17.37 7.67
C SER A 30 -14.28 17.66 6.22
N GLY A 31 -14.61 16.77 5.29
CA GLY A 31 -14.31 16.96 3.87
C GLY A 31 -12.89 16.60 3.46
N LYS A 32 -12.26 15.64 4.12
CA LYS A 32 -10.91 15.16 3.79
C LYS A 32 -10.78 14.73 2.33
N THR A 33 -11.71 13.92 1.85
CA THR A 33 -11.73 13.45 0.46
C THR A 33 -11.85 14.62 -0.52
N ARG A 34 -12.65 15.61 -0.16
CA ARG A 34 -12.80 16.82 -0.95
C ARG A 34 -11.47 17.57 -1.06
N VAL A 35 -10.76 17.73 0.05
CA VAL A 35 -9.44 18.40 0.05
C VAL A 35 -8.46 17.68 -0.87
N LEU A 36 -8.39 16.35 -0.78
CA LEU A 36 -7.49 15.56 -1.62
C LEU A 36 -7.85 15.66 -3.09
N THR A 37 -9.15 15.59 -3.42
CA THR A 37 -9.64 15.72 -4.78
C THR A 37 -9.29 17.08 -5.40
N PHE A 38 -9.54 18.15 -4.66
CA PHE A 38 -9.21 19.51 -5.09
C PHE A 38 -7.71 19.73 -5.20
N ARG A 39 -6.93 19.12 -4.32
CA ARG A 39 -5.46 19.21 -4.38
C ARG A 39 -4.93 18.59 -5.68
N VAL A 40 -5.41 17.42 -6.06
CA VAL A 40 -5.03 16.78 -7.32
C VAL A 40 -5.42 17.65 -8.52
N ALA A 41 -6.65 18.15 -8.54
CA ALA A 41 -7.12 19.04 -9.60
C ALA A 41 -6.28 20.34 -9.68
N TYR A 42 -5.94 20.89 -8.53
CA TYR A 42 -5.09 22.08 -8.46
C TYR A 42 -3.69 21.84 -9.02
N LEU A 43 -3.09 20.68 -8.69
CA LEU A 43 -1.80 20.28 -9.29
C LEU A 43 -1.85 20.30 -10.80
N MET A 44 -2.89 19.70 -11.38
CA MET A 44 -3.04 19.64 -12.83
C MET A 44 -3.31 21.01 -13.45
N HIS A 45 -4.12 21.83 -12.79
CA HIS A 45 -4.34 23.23 -13.22
C HIS A 45 -3.06 24.07 -13.13
N SER A 46 -2.13 23.68 -12.26
CA SER A 46 -0.82 24.33 -12.12
C SER A 46 0.20 23.87 -13.16
N GLY A 47 -0.21 23.03 -14.09
CA GLY A 47 0.66 22.55 -15.17
C GLY A 47 1.39 21.25 -14.87
N ILE A 48 1.07 20.56 -13.77
CA ILE A 48 1.67 19.26 -13.45
C ILE A 48 1.05 18.19 -14.32
N ASP A 49 1.92 17.39 -14.97
CA ASP A 49 1.48 16.28 -15.83
C ASP A 49 0.75 15.23 -14.99
N PRO A 50 -0.50 14.85 -15.36
CA PRO A 50 -1.22 13.80 -14.64
C PRO A 50 -0.45 12.48 -14.50
N PHE A 51 0.38 12.10 -15.46
CA PHE A 51 1.21 10.90 -15.39
C PHE A 51 2.24 10.95 -14.24
N SER A 52 2.56 12.13 -13.72
CA SER A 52 3.52 12.29 -12.63
C SER A 52 2.87 12.29 -11.24
N ILE A 53 1.56 12.06 -11.17
CA ILE A 53 0.81 12.06 -9.91
C ILE A 53 0.36 10.64 -9.58
N LEU A 54 0.72 10.20 -8.38
CA LEU A 54 0.31 8.93 -7.80
C LEU A 54 -0.61 9.20 -6.62
N ALA A 55 -1.84 8.69 -6.67
CA ALA A 55 -2.80 8.83 -5.59
C ALA A 55 -3.32 7.45 -5.16
N LEU A 56 -3.16 7.11 -3.90
CA LEU A 56 -3.46 5.80 -3.35
C LEU A 56 -4.56 5.86 -2.32
N THR A 57 -5.48 4.91 -2.40
CA THR A 57 -6.58 4.74 -1.46
C THR A 57 -6.75 3.25 -1.12
N PHE A 58 -7.73 2.90 -0.30
CA PHE A 58 -7.88 1.54 0.20
C PHE A 58 -9.00 0.74 -0.47
N THR A 59 -9.95 1.40 -1.13
CA THR A 59 -11.05 0.70 -1.78
C THR A 59 -11.19 1.13 -3.24
N ASN A 60 -11.60 0.20 -4.08
CA ASN A 60 -11.87 0.49 -5.49
C ASN A 60 -13.00 1.51 -5.64
N LYS A 61 -13.99 1.46 -4.75
CA LYS A 61 -15.10 2.42 -4.74
C LYS A 61 -14.58 3.83 -4.49
N ALA A 62 -13.76 4.03 -3.47
CA ALA A 62 -13.17 5.33 -3.15
C ALA A 62 -12.32 5.85 -4.31
N ALA A 63 -11.50 4.98 -4.92
CA ALA A 63 -10.67 5.34 -6.06
C ALA A 63 -11.52 5.83 -7.24
N ARG A 64 -12.60 5.12 -7.56
CA ARG A 64 -13.50 5.52 -8.65
C ARG A 64 -14.20 6.84 -8.39
N GLU A 65 -14.72 7.02 -7.16
CA GLU A 65 -15.41 8.26 -6.79
C GLU A 65 -14.46 9.46 -6.87
N MET A 66 -13.25 9.33 -6.37
CA MET A 66 -12.23 10.39 -6.43
C MET A 66 -11.86 10.70 -7.88
N LYS A 67 -11.63 9.69 -8.70
CA LYS A 67 -11.27 9.86 -10.10
C LYS A 67 -12.37 10.57 -10.88
N ASN A 68 -13.63 10.21 -10.66
CA ASN A 68 -14.76 10.86 -11.28
C ASN A 68 -14.87 12.33 -10.91
N ARG A 69 -14.66 12.65 -9.62
CA ARG A 69 -14.68 14.04 -9.15
C ARG A 69 -13.55 14.88 -9.76
N ILE A 70 -12.37 14.28 -9.88
CA ILE A 70 -11.23 14.97 -10.50
C ILE A 70 -11.49 15.22 -11.97
N GLU A 71 -12.08 14.24 -12.69
CA GLU A 71 -12.47 14.42 -14.09
C GLU A 71 -13.47 15.56 -14.26
N GLN A 72 -14.44 15.69 -13.34
CA GLN A 72 -15.40 16.77 -13.35
C GLN A 72 -14.74 18.13 -13.10
N LEU A 73 -13.72 18.18 -12.26
CA LEU A 73 -13.03 19.42 -11.93
C LEU A 73 -11.98 19.85 -12.95
N TYR A 74 -11.34 18.91 -13.61
CA TYR A 74 -10.24 19.19 -14.52
C TYR A 74 -10.53 18.84 -15.98
N GLY A 75 -11.11 17.66 -16.23
CA GLY A 75 -11.37 17.18 -17.58
C GLY A 75 -10.85 15.78 -17.81
N THR A 76 -10.92 15.32 -19.07
CA THR A 76 -10.62 13.93 -19.45
C THR A 76 -9.15 13.55 -19.28
N ASP A 77 -8.22 14.51 -19.27
CA ASP A 77 -6.80 14.24 -19.05
C ASP A 77 -6.53 13.66 -17.66
N ALA A 78 -7.47 13.81 -16.73
CA ALA A 78 -7.41 13.15 -15.41
C ALA A 78 -7.34 11.63 -15.50
N ARG A 79 -7.70 11.03 -16.62
CA ARG A 79 -7.56 9.58 -16.85
C ARG A 79 -6.11 9.12 -16.83
N ASN A 80 -5.17 10.02 -17.04
CA ASN A 80 -3.74 9.72 -17.06
C ASN A 80 -3.12 9.66 -15.66
N LEU A 81 -3.88 9.99 -14.62
CA LEU A 81 -3.46 9.84 -13.23
C LEU A 81 -3.20 8.37 -12.90
N TRP A 82 -2.16 8.14 -12.14
CA TRP A 82 -1.97 6.86 -11.48
C TRP A 82 -2.73 6.90 -10.16
N MET A 83 -3.96 6.47 -10.20
CA MET A 83 -4.87 6.50 -9.05
C MET A 83 -5.55 5.15 -8.89
N GLY A 84 -5.57 4.65 -7.67
CA GLY A 84 -6.21 3.40 -7.36
C GLY A 84 -5.89 2.93 -5.96
N THR A 85 -6.23 1.67 -5.67
CA THR A 85 -5.81 1.02 -4.44
C THR A 85 -4.31 0.68 -4.52
N PHE A 86 -3.69 0.46 -3.37
CA PHE A 86 -2.29 0.00 -3.33
C PHE A 86 -2.10 -1.24 -4.20
N HIS A 87 -2.97 -2.22 -4.06
CA HIS A 87 -2.87 -3.47 -4.80
C HIS A 87 -3.01 -3.28 -6.31
N SER A 88 -3.96 -2.47 -6.75
CA SER A 88 -4.19 -2.26 -8.19
C SER A 88 -3.05 -1.50 -8.85
N VAL A 89 -2.54 -0.46 -8.20
CA VAL A 89 -1.43 0.34 -8.74
C VAL A 89 -0.15 -0.49 -8.78
N PHE A 90 0.17 -1.18 -7.68
CA PHE A 90 1.41 -1.95 -7.62
C PHE A 90 1.38 -3.21 -8.47
N SER A 91 0.20 -3.82 -8.68
CA SER A 91 0.08 -4.90 -9.66
C SER A 91 0.40 -4.42 -11.07
N ARG A 92 -0.01 -3.20 -11.40
CA ARG A 92 0.31 -2.58 -12.70
C ARG A 92 1.82 -2.37 -12.87
N ILE A 93 2.50 -1.92 -11.84
CA ILE A 93 3.96 -1.78 -11.83
C ILE A 93 4.62 -3.16 -11.98
N LEU A 94 4.16 -4.15 -11.22
CA LEU A 94 4.71 -5.51 -11.28
C LEU A 94 4.56 -6.14 -12.66
N ARG A 95 3.43 -5.92 -13.33
CA ARG A 95 3.24 -6.47 -14.67
C ARG A 95 4.24 -5.90 -15.68
N SER A 96 4.58 -4.62 -15.54
CA SER A 96 5.59 -3.99 -16.39
C SER A 96 7.02 -4.49 -16.11
N GLU A 97 7.30 -4.92 -14.89
CA GLU A 97 8.64 -5.27 -14.43
C GLU A 97 8.78 -6.75 -14.03
N ALA A 98 7.78 -7.57 -14.33
CA ALA A 98 7.66 -8.94 -13.81
C ALA A 98 8.86 -9.83 -14.16
N ASP A 99 9.41 -9.68 -15.34
CA ASP A 99 10.55 -10.47 -15.83
C ASP A 99 11.78 -10.32 -14.92
N LYS A 100 11.99 -9.17 -14.32
CA LYS A 100 13.09 -8.93 -13.39
C LYS A 100 13.02 -9.80 -12.14
N LEU A 101 11.81 -10.18 -11.74
CA LEU A 101 11.57 -11.05 -10.58
C LEU A 101 11.35 -12.51 -10.96
N GLY A 102 11.49 -12.85 -12.25
CA GLY A 102 11.31 -14.22 -12.73
C GLY A 102 9.85 -14.63 -12.94
N TYR A 103 8.94 -13.66 -13.04
CA TYR A 103 7.52 -13.92 -13.32
C TYR A 103 7.17 -13.57 -14.76
N PRO A 104 6.18 -14.23 -15.35
CA PRO A 104 5.59 -13.77 -16.61
C PRO A 104 4.80 -12.48 -16.37
N SER A 105 4.71 -11.61 -17.39
CA SER A 105 3.95 -10.36 -17.27
C SER A 105 2.46 -10.61 -17.02
N ASN A 106 1.95 -11.75 -17.47
CA ASN A 106 0.57 -12.18 -17.26
C ASN A 106 0.42 -13.10 -16.05
N PHE A 107 1.25 -12.94 -15.01
CA PHE A 107 1.17 -13.76 -13.82
C PHE A 107 -0.26 -13.78 -13.25
N THR A 108 -0.62 -14.90 -12.63
CA THR A 108 -1.92 -15.08 -12.01
C THR A 108 -1.94 -14.43 -10.62
N ILE A 109 -3.02 -13.76 -10.30
CA ILE A 109 -3.26 -13.24 -8.95
C ILE A 109 -4.18 -14.22 -8.23
N TYR A 110 -3.68 -14.82 -7.15
CA TYR A 110 -4.47 -15.68 -6.28
C TYR A 110 -5.24 -14.83 -5.28
N ASP A 111 -6.56 -14.97 -5.30
CA ASP A 111 -7.41 -14.39 -4.26
C ASP A 111 -7.34 -15.22 -2.98
N SER A 112 -8.09 -14.83 -1.97
CA SER A 112 -8.12 -15.54 -0.68
C SER A 112 -8.54 -17.01 -0.83
N GLU A 113 -9.52 -17.30 -1.68
CA GLU A 113 -9.99 -18.68 -1.91
C GLU A 113 -8.94 -19.52 -2.63
N ASP A 114 -8.30 -18.97 -3.65
CA ASP A 114 -7.22 -19.64 -4.37
C ASP A 114 -6.07 -20.00 -3.42
N ALA A 115 -5.66 -19.04 -2.59
CA ALA A 115 -4.60 -19.22 -1.62
C ALA A 115 -4.95 -20.29 -0.59
N LYS A 116 -6.18 -20.26 -0.04
CA LYS A 116 -6.65 -21.25 0.92
C LYS A 116 -6.72 -22.64 0.31
N ASN A 117 -7.17 -22.76 -0.95
CA ASN A 117 -7.23 -24.04 -1.64
C ASN A 117 -5.83 -24.63 -1.82
N LEU A 118 -4.85 -23.84 -2.17
CA LEU A 118 -3.47 -24.28 -2.27
C LEU A 118 -2.93 -24.74 -0.91
N LEU A 119 -3.19 -23.98 0.15
CA LEU A 119 -2.76 -24.35 1.50
C LEU A 119 -3.42 -25.63 1.98
N LYS A 120 -4.70 -25.83 1.68
CA LYS A 120 -5.40 -27.07 1.99
C LYS A 120 -4.72 -28.28 1.32
N THR A 121 -4.34 -28.13 0.06
CA THR A 121 -3.60 -29.14 -0.68
C THR A 121 -2.24 -29.45 -0.04
N ILE A 122 -1.49 -28.42 0.32
CA ILE A 122 -0.17 -28.55 0.94
C ILE A 122 -0.27 -29.27 2.30
N VAL A 123 -1.20 -28.85 3.14
CA VAL A 123 -1.43 -29.46 4.45
C VAL A 123 -1.75 -30.94 4.31
N LYS A 124 -2.61 -31.30 3.35
CA LYS A 124 -2.97 -32.69 3.07
C LYS A 124 -1.76 -33.49 2.58
N GLU A 125 -1.01 -32.96 1.64
CA GLU A 125 0.17 -33.64 1.08
C GLU A 125 1.26 -33.86 2.13
N MET A 126 1.40 -32.93 3.07
CA MET A 126 2.36 -33.05 4.19
C MET A 126 1.86 -33.96 5.31
N GLY A 127 0.65 -34.50 5.21
CA GLY A 127 0.07 -35.37 6.24
C GLY A 127 -0.24 -34.66 7.55
N LEU A 128 -0.43 -33.34 7.52
CA LEU A 128 -0.69 -32.54 8.72
C LEU A 128 -2.17 -32.57 9.10
N ASN A 129 -2.44 -32.30 10.39
CA ASN A 129 -3.81 -32.25 10.90
C ASN A 129 -4.52 -31.00 10.37
N ASP A 130 -5.60 -31.20 9.60
CA ASP A 130 -6.34 -30.12 8.95
C ASP A 130 -7.12 -29.23 9.93
N LYS A 131 -7.34 -29.68 11.15
CA LYS A 131 -7.97 -28.89 12.22
C LYS A 131 -6.98 -27.95 12.89
N LEU A 132 -5.71 -28.37 13.00
CA LEU A 132 -4.64 -27.54 13.54
C LEU A 132 -4.08 -26.57 12.50
N TYR A 133 -4.00 -27.01 11.25
CA TYR A 133 -3.50 -26.18 10.14
C TYR A 133 -4.64 -25.78 9.22
N LYS A 134 -5.64 -25.09 9.78
CA LYS A 134 -6.76 -24.58 8.98
C LYS A 134 -6.24 -23.58 7.94
N PRO A 135 -6.67 -23.69 6.67
CA PRO A 135 -6.17 -22.82 5.61
C PRO A 135 -6.29 -21.35 5.91
N GLY A 136 -7.41 -20.92 6.50
CA GLY A 136 -7.61 -19.52 6.88
C GLY A 136 -6.63 -19.04 7.93
N TYR A 137 -6.32 -19.87 8.93
CA TYR A 137 -5.32 -19.53 9.94
C TYR A 137 -3.91 -19.48 9.36
N VAL A 138 -3.56 -20.47 8.54
CA VAL A 138 -2.24 -20.53 7.90
C VAL A 138 -2.03 -19.32 7.00
N LEU A 139 -3.04 -18.98 6.19
CA LEU A 139 -2.98 -17.80 5.32
C LEU A 139 -2.81 -16.52 6.13
N TYR A 140 -3.56 -16.36 7.22
CA TYR A 140 -3.42 -15.23 8.12
C TYR A 140 -1.99 -15.10 8.66
N ARG A 141 -1.40 -16.22 9.10
CA ARG A 141 -0.04 -16.26 9.62
C ARG A 141 0.98 -15.86 8.57
N ILE A 142 0.83 -16.38 7.35
CA ILE A 142 1.68 -16.05 6.21
C ILE A 142 1.54 -14.57 5.84
N SER A 143 0.32 -14.07 5.78
CA SER A 143 0.04 -12.66 5.49
C SER A 143 0.70 -11.74 6.50
N LEU A 144 0.58 -12.06 7.79
CA LEU A 144 1.23 -11.31 8.85
C LEU A 144 2.75 -11.23 8.65
N CYS A 145 3.36 -12.36 8.31
CA CYS A 145 4.80 -12.41 8.02
C CYS A 145 5.18 -11.57 6.81
N LYS A 146 4.44 -11.70 5.71
CA LYS A 146 4.70 -10.94 4.49
C LYS A 146 4.61 -9.42 4.73
N ASN A 147 3.60 -8.98 5.48
CA ASN A 147 3.42 -7.57 5.79
C ASN A 147 4.47 -7.01 6.76
N ASN A 148 5.22 -7.88 7.42
CA ASN A 148 6.34 -7.52 8.28
C ASN A 148 7.70 -7.88 7.66
N LEU A 149 7.74 -8.16 6.37
CA LEU A 149 8.95 -8.50 5.61
C LEU A 149 9.68 -9.74 6.14
N ILE A 150 8.92 -10.71 6.65
CA ILE A 150 9.46 -12.00 7.10
C ILE A 150 9.17 -13.05 6.03
N GLY A 151 10.19 -13.38 5.24
CA GLY A 151 10.11 -14.46 4.25
C GLY A 151 10.24 -15.84 4.89
N PRO A 152 10.09 -16.93 4.08
CA PRO A 152 10.19 -18.30 4.61
C PRO A 152 11.53 -18.60 5.29
N GLU A 153 12.64 -18.09 4.76
CA GLU A 153 13.98 -18.32 5.31
C GLU A 153 14.14 -17.62 6.66
N ALA A 154 13.71 -16.36 6.76
CA ALA A 154 13.74 -15.61 8.00
C ALA A 154 12.82 -16.22 9.05
N TYR A 155 11.66 -16.72 8.62
CA TYR A 155 10.72 -17.43 9.50
C TYR A 155 11.36 -18.66 10.12
N ALA A 156 12.04 -19.47 9.30
CA ALA A 156 12.64 -20.73 9.72
C ALA A 156 13.71 -20.58 10.82
N VAL A 157 14.32 -19.41 10.93
CA VAL A 157 15.33 -19.10 11.95
C VAL A 157 14.84 -18.12 13.03
N ASN A 158 13.59 -17.73 12.98
CA ASN A 158 12.99 -16.84 13.98
C ASN A 158 12.55 -17.65 15.20
N THR A 159 13.32 -17.57 16.27
CA THR A 159 13.07 -18.38 17.46
C THR A 159 11.73 -18.08 18.13
N ASP A 160 11.30 -16.83 18.13
CA ASP A 160 10.03 -16.43 18.74
C ASP A 160 8.83 -17.02 17.97
N LEU A 161 8.85 -16.92 16.65
CA LEU A 161 7.79 -17.48 15.80
C LEU A 161 7.74 -19.00 15.90
N ILE A 162 8.90 -19.64 15.87
CA ILE A 162 8.99 -21.12 15.99
C ILE A 162 8.47 -21.56 17.34
N SER A 163 8.87 -20.91 18.43
CA SER A 163 8.40 -21.23 19.79
C SER A 163 6.89 -21.07 19.91
N GLU A 164 6.35 -20.00 19.34
CA GLU A 164 4.90 -19.76 19.33
C GLU A 164 4.16 -20.88 18.59
N ASP A 165 4.66 -21.26 17.41
CA ASP A 165 4.07 -22.34 16.61
C ASP A 165 4.11 -23.68 17.35
N GLU A 166 5.23 -24.01 17.97
CA GLU A 166 5.37 -25.24 18.77
C GLU A 166 4.40 -25.24 19.95
N GLY A 167 4.29 -24.10 20.64
CA GLY A 167 3.36 -23.93 21.76
C GLY A 167 1.90 -24.08 21.36
N ASN A 168 1.56 -23.76 20.12
CA ASN A 168 0.20 -23.89 19.57
C ASN A 168 -0.04 -25.24 18.86
N GLY A 169 0.91 -26.16 18.94
CA GLY A 169 0.78 -27.48 18.28
C GLY A 169 0.96 -27.45 16.76
N ARG A 170 1.64 -26.43 16.23
CA ARG A 170 1.86 -26.25 14.79
C ARG A 170 3.35 -26.16 14.44
N PRO A 171 4.16 -27.17 14.78
CA PRO A 171 5.62 -27.11 14.61
C PRO A 171 6.07 -27.06 13.14
N LYS A 172 5.20 -27.37 12.19
CA LYS A 172 5.54 -27.42 10.77
C LYS A 172 5.14 -26.15 10.00
N MET A 173 4.77 -25.08 10.70
CA MET A 173 4.32 -23.84 10.04
C MET A 173 5.37 -23.27 9.09
N ALA A 174 6.64 -23.24 9.50
CA ALA A 174 7.73 -22.75 8.65
C ALA A 174 7.85 -23.55 7.34
N GLU A 175 7.68 -24.86 7.41
CA GLU A 175 7.73 -25.73 6.22
C GLU A 175 6.53 -25.50 5.30
N VAL A 176 5.35 -25.29 5.88
CA VAL A 176 4.15 -24.95 5.11
C VAL A 176 4.35 -23.63 4.36
N TYR A 177 4.87 -22.62 5.03
CA TYR A 177 5.15 -21.32 4.42
C TYR A 177 6.14 -21.44 3.25
N LYS A 178 7.23 -22.16 3.47
CA LYS A 178 8.24 -22.39 2.43
C LYS A 178 7.63 -23.12 1.23
N ASN A 179 6.86 -24.16 1.46
CA ASN A 179 6.20 -24.93 0.42
C ASN A 179 5.19 -24.08 -0.37
N TYR A 180 4.39 -23.30 0.34
CA TYR A 180 3.42 -22.37 -0.25
C TYR A 180 4.11 -21.37 -1.18
N THR A 181 5.18 -20.76 -0.72
CA THR A 181 5.94 -19.78 -1.50
C THR A 181 6.50 -20.40 -2.78
N LYS A 182 7.08 -21.59 -2.69
CA LYS A 182 7.61 -22.30 -3.86
C LYS A 182 6.53 -22.64 -4.87
N ARG A 183 5.38 -23.11 -4.40
CA ARG A 183 4.28 -23.54 -5.27
C ARG A 183 3.63 -22.36 -5.99
N CYS A 184 3.48 -21.22 -5.31
CA CYS A 184 3.02 -20.00 -5.95
C CYS A 184 3.98 -19.55 -7.07
N PHE A 185 5.26 -19.53 -6.78
CA PHE A 185 6.27 -19.13 -7.76
C PHE A 185 6.28 -20.05 -8.98
N ARG A 186 6.25 -21.36 -8.78
CA ARG A 186 6.22 -22.35 -9.87
C ARG A 186 4.97 -22.20 -10.74
N ALA A 187 3.85 -21.83 -10.14
CA ALA A 187 2.61 -21.60 -10.87
C ALA A 187 2.58 -20.23 -11.58
N GLY A 188 3.62 -19.40 -11.43
CA GLY A 188 3.60 -18.05 -11.94
C GLY A 188 2.54 -17.20 -11.27
N ALA A 189 2.27 -17.43 -9.99
CA ALA A 189 1.20 -16.77 -9.24
C ALA A 189 1.72 -15.92 -8.10
N MET A 190 1.00 -14.85 -7.81
CA MET A 190 1.18 -14.00 -6.64
C MET A 190 -0.15 -13.94 -5.89
N ASP A 191 -0.11 -14.02 -4.55
CA ASP A 191 -1.29 -13.70 -3.76
C ASP A 191 -1.39 -12.17 -3.54
N PHE A 192 -2.45 -11.72 -2.85
CA PHE A 192 -2.63 -10.28 -2.65
C PHE A 192 -1.47 -9.62 -1.88
N ASP A 193 -0.94 -10.31 -0.87
CA ASP A 193 0.20 -9.77 -0.12
C ASP A 193 1.46 -9.69 -0.98
N ASP A 194 1.63 -10.60 -1.92
CA ASP A 194 2.76 -10.58 -2.84
C ASP A 194 2.77 -9.35 -3.74
N LEU A 195 1.61 -8.79 -4.05
CA LEU A 195 1.55 -7.58 -4.88
C LEU A 195 2.30 -6.43 -4.23
N LEU A 196 2.28 -6.34 -2.91
CA LEU A 196 3.05 -5.35 -2.16
C LEU A 196 4.45 -5.84 -1.85
N LEU A 197 4.59 -7.08 -1.39
CA LEU A 197 5.88 -7.66 -1.03
C LEU A 197 6.84 -7.70 -2.22
N LYS A 198 6.34 -8.13 -3.37
CA LYS A 198 7.15 -8.19 -4.60
C LYS A 198 7.47 -6.81 -5.15
N THR A 199 6.60 -5.83 -4.97
CA THR A 199 6.91 -4.44 -5.31
C THR A 199 8.04 -3.92 -4.42
N HIS A 200 7.99 -4.19 -3.11
CA HIS A 200 9.06 -3.84 -2.19
C HIS A 200 10.39 -4.48 -2.62
N GLU A 201 10.38 -5.77 -2.91
CA GLU A 201 11.54 -6.51 -3.37
C GLU A 201 12.10 -5.93 -4.68
N LEU A 202 11.23 -5.61 -5.63
CA LEU A 202 11.58 -5.02 -6.92
C LEU A 202 12.34 -3.71 -6.74
N LEU A 203 11.82 -2.82 -5.90
CA LEU A 203 12.43 -1.51 -5.66
C LEU A 203 13.74 -1.63 -4.86
N GLU A 204 13.85 -2.62 -4.00
CA GLU A 204 15.07 -2.84 -3.21
C GLU A 204 16.20 -3.46 -4.05
N ARG A 205 15.87 -4.45 -4.88
CA ARG A 205 16.87 -5.20 -5.64
C ARG A 205 17.30 -4.53 -6.94
N PHE A 206 16.48 -3.66 -7.52
CA PHE A 206 16.72 -3.07 -8.84
C PHE A 206 16.72 -1.55 -8.77
N PRO A 207 17.89 -0.94 -8.52
CA PRO A 207 18.00 0.53 -8.41
C PRO A 207 17.51 1.30 -9.63
N ASP A 208 17.63 0.72 -10.81
CA ASP A 208 17.13 1.31 -12.06
C ASP A 208 15.61 1.41 -12.08
N VAL A 209 14.92 0.40 -11.56
CA VAL A 209 13.45 0.41 -11.42
C VAL A 209 13.02 1.45 -10.38
N LEU A 210 13.69 1.48 -9.24
CA LEU A 210 13.43 2.48 -8.21
C LEU A 210 13.58 3.89 -8.76
N TYR A 211 14.67 4.18 -9.46
CA TYR A 211 14.93 5.47 -10.10
C TYR A 211 13.80 5.84 -11.06
N LYS A 212 13.37 4.90 -11.90
CA LYS A 212 12.30 5.09 -12.88
C LYS A 212 11.01 5.58 -12.21
N TYR A 213 10.57 4.93 -11.14
CA TYR A 213 9.31 5.28 -10.47
C TYR A 213 9.45 6.47 -9.54
N GLN A 214 10.60 6.69 -8.94
CA GLN A 214 10.87 7.92 -8.18
C GLN A 214 10.77 9.16 -9.07
N HIS A 215 11.27 9.08 -10.29
CA HIS A 215 11.27 10.22 -11.21
C HIS A 215 9.98 10.33 -12.01
N ARG A 216 9.21 9.25 -12.10
CA ARG A 216 7.87 9.30 -12.68
C ARG A 216 6.88 9.96 -11.73
N PHE A 217 6.87 9.54 -10.47
CA PHE A 217 5.90 10.00 -9.46
C PHE A 217 6.48 11.15 -8.66
N LYS A 218 6.36 12.33 -9.21
CA LYS A 218 6.87 13.56 -8.57
C LYS A 218 5.95 14.06 -7.46
N TYR A 219 4.68 13.64 -7.46
CA TYR A 219 3.68 13.97 -6.47
C TYR A 219 2.96 12.70 -6.05
N VAL A 220 2.96 12.42 -4.76
CA VAL A 220 2.40 11.20 -4.19
C VAL A 220 1.39 11.56 -3.11
N MET A 221 0.23 10.92 -3.13
CA MET A 221 -0.81 11.15 -2.13
C MET A 221 -1.35 9.84 -1.60
N ILE A 222 -1.59 9.80 -0.28
CA ILE A 222 -2.19 8.66 0.39
C ILE A 222 -3.41 9.16 1.15
N ASP A 223 -4.59 8.61 0.82
CA ASP A 223 -5.81 8.80 1.58
C ASP A 223 -5.90 7.74 2.69
N GLU A 224 -6.66 8.03 3.74
CA GLU A 224 -6.84 7.14 4.88
C GLU A 224 -5.49 6.66 5.45
N PHE A 225 -4.58 7.58 5.66
CA PHE A 225 -3.20 7.30 6.06
C PHE A 225 -3.12 6.50 7.38
N GLN A 226 -4.09 6.69 8.28
CA GLN A 226 -4.15 5.96 9.54
C GLN A 226 -4.27 4.44 9.36
N ASP A 227 -4.79 3.99 8.22
CA ASP A 227 -4.98 2.55 7.93
C ASP A 227 -3.77 1.91 7.23
N THR A 228 -2.74 2.70 6.95
CA THR A 228 -1.54 2.24 6.23
C THR A 228 -0.70 1.31 7.10
N ASN A 229 -0.35 0.14 6.56
CA ASN A 229 0.57 -0.76 7.26
C ASN A 229 2.04 -0.45 6.94
N PHE A 230 2.95 -1.13 7.63
CA PHE A 230 4.39 -0.92 7.48
C PHE A 230 4.86 -1.15 6.04
N LEU A 231 4.41 -2.23 5.41
CA LEU A 231 4.84 -2.56 4.04
C LEU A 231 4.37 -1.51 3.02
N GLN A 232 3.10 -1.11 3.11
CA GLN A 232 2.54 -0.07 2.25
C GLN A 232 3.31 1.25 2.39
N TYR A 233 3.53 1.67 3.61
CA TYR A 233 4.26 2.89 3.89
C TYR A 233 5.71 2.83 3.40
N SER A 234 6.40 1.71 3.61
CA SER A 234 7.79 1.53 3.17
C SER A 234 7.95 1.71 1.67
N ILE A 235 7.01 1.17 0.89
CA ILE A 235 7.04 1.31 -0.57
C ILE A 235 6.86 2.77 -0.98
N VAL A 236 5.84 3.42 -0.43
CA VAL A 236 5.49 4.79 -0.80
C VAL A 236 6.58 5.77 -0.37
N LYS A 237 7.13 5.60 0.82
CA LYS A 237 8.24 6.41 1.31
C LYS A 237 9.43 6.35 0.36
N ARG A 238 9.77 5.15 -0.09
CA ARG A 238 10.91 4.96 -1.00
C ARG A 238 10.67 5.63 -2.35
N ILE A 239 9.46 5.54 -2.89
CA ILE A 239 9.10 6.20 -4.14
C ILE A 239 9.15 7.73 -3.99
N ALA A 240 8.68 8.25 -2.86
CA ALA A 240 8.58 9.69 -2.62
C ALA A 240 9.90 10.35 -2.20
N ASP A 241 10.93 9.59 -1.90
CA ASP A 241 12.16 10.10 -1.27
C ASP A 241 12.92 11.14 -2.09
N VAL A 242 12.84 11.08 -3.41
CA VAL A 242 13.61 12.01 -4.28
C VAL A 242 12.99 13.40 -4.27
N PHE A 243 11.71 13.52 -4.62
CA PHE A 243 11.06 14.83 -4.73
C PHE A 243 10.40 15.29 -3.43
N GLN A 244 10.04 14.36 -2.57
CA GLN A 244 9.41 14.59 -1.27
C GLN A 244 8.08 15.37 -1.31
N ASN A 245 7.45 15.43 -2.46
CA ASN A 245 6.11 16.00 -2.61
C ASN A 245 5.07 14.93 -2.27
N ILE A 246 5.06 14.54 -1.01
CA ILE A 246 4.14 13.52 -0.49
C ILE A 246 3.10 14.18 0.41
N ALA A 247 1.84 13.90 0.15
CA ALA A 247 0.73 14.37 0.96
C ALA A 247 -0.01 13.17 1.55
N VAL A 248 -0.18 13.17 2.85
CA VAL A 248 -0.95 12.15 3.56
C VAL A 248 -2.18 12.78 4.18
N VAL A 249 -3.32 12.11 4.06
CA VAL A 249 -4.61 12.57 4.56
C VAL A 249 -5.16 11.51 5.49
N GLY A 250 -5.54 11.88 6.68
CA GLY A 250 -6.04 10.93 7.66
C GLY A 250 -6.92 11.54 8.73
N ASP A 251 -7.47 10.67 9.55
CA ASP A 251 -8.30 11.05 10.68
C ASP A 251 -7.45 11.63 11.80
N ASP A 252 -8.04 12.58 12.55
CA ASP A 252 -7.42 13.09 13.76
C ASP A 252 -7.18 11.94 14.74
N ALA A 253 -5.94 11.84 15.22
CA ALA A 253 -5.53 10.81 16.18
C ALA A 253 -6.35 10.86 17.47
N GLN A 254 -6.89 12.03 17.84
CA GLN A 254 -7.75 12.19 19.03
C GLN A 254 -9.17 11.68 18.82
N SER A 255 -9.65 11.63 17.57
CA SER A 255 -10.98 11.09 17.25
C SER A 255 -10.94 9.57 17.07
N ILE A 256 -9.75 8.97 17.02
CA ILE A 256 -9.57 7.54 16.90
C ILE A 256 -9.42 6.97 18.30
N TYR A 257 -10.28 6.01 18.66
CA TYR A 257 -10.21 5.35 19.95
C TYR A 257 -8.81 4.84 20.28
N ALA A 258 -8.39 4.98 21.54
CA ALA A 258 -7.04 4.72 22.02
C ALA A 258 -6.48 3.33 21.70
N PHE A 259 -7.31 2.35 21.35
CA PHE A 259 -6.86 1.01 20.97
C PHE A 259 -6.25 0.94 19.56
N ARG A 260 -6.33 1.99 18.75
CA ARG A 260 -5.69 2.06 17.44
C ARG A 260 -4.33 2.76 17.53
N GLY A 261 -3.44 2.22 18.36
CA GLY A 261 -2.09 2.76 18.54
C GLY A 261 -1.29 2.86 17.22
N ALA A 262 -1.62 2.03 16.22
CA ALA A 262 -0.98 2.05 14.91
C ALA A 262 -1.15 3.40 14.19
N SER A 263 -2.28 4.10 14.35
CA SER A 263 -2.52 5.40 13.69
C SER A 263 -1.60 6.48 14.21
N ILE A 264 -1.37 6.51 15.52
CA ILE A 264 -0.46 7.47 16.14
C ILE A 264 0.97 7.18 15.70
N ALA A 265 1.35 5.91 15.66
CA ALA A 265 2.67 5.50 15.18
C ALA A 265 2.90 5.92 13.74
N ASN A 266 1.91 5.81 12.86
CA ASN A 266 2.01 6.25 11.47
C ASN A 266 2.28 7.75 11.37
N ILE A 267 1.56 8.56 12.14
CA ILE A 267 1.76 10.01 12.17
C ILE A 267 3.16 10.36 12.65
N LEU A 268 3.61 9.77 13.75
CA LEU A 268 4.93 10.02 14.32
C LEU A 268 6.05 9.57 13.37
N ASN A 269 5.90 8.43 12.73
CA ASN A 269 6.86 7.94 11.75
C ASN A 269 6.95 8.86 10.54
N PHE A 270 5.82 9.38 10.07
CA PHE A 270 5.80 10.31 8.96
C PHE A 270 6.53 11.62 9.30
N GLU A 271 6.28 12.17 10.48
CA GLU A 271 6.96 13.39 10.95
C GLU A 271 8.46 13.17 11.11
N LYS A 272 8.87 11.99 11.56
CA LYS A 272 10.29 11.62 11.67
C LYS A 272 10.95 11.47 10.31
N ASP A 273 10.29 10.78 9.37
CA ASP A 273 10.83 10.50 8.04
C ASP A 273 10.83 11.74 7.14
N PHE A 274 9.90 12.67 7.38
CA PHE A 274 9.78 13.90 6.62
C PHE A 274 9.74 15.10 7.59
N PRO A 275 10.91 15.51 8.15
CA PRO A 275 10.95 16.53 9.20
C PRO A 275 10.48 17.92 8.75
N GLU A 276 10.45 18.18 7.45
CA GLU A 276 9.96 19.44 6.90
C GLU A 276 8.45 19.45 6.63
N VAL A 277 7.73 18.47 7.15
CA VAL A 277 6.28 18.34 6.93
C VAL A 277 5.52 19.55 7.45
N LYS A 278 4.59 20.03 6.62
CA LYS A 278 3.59 21.02 7.03
C LYS A 278 2.28 20.30 7.34
N THR A 279 1.75 20.55 8.52
CA THR A 279 0.53 19.92 8.99
C THR A 279 -0.64 20.89 8.97
N PHE A 280 -1.75 20.46 8.38
CA PHE A 280 -3.01 21.21 8.31
C PHE A 280 -4.09 20.44 9.07
N ARG A 281 -4.89 21.13 9.88
CA ARG A 281 -5.93 20.54 10.71
C ARG A 281 -7.30 21.13 10.42
#